data_10efe34acc38489755d63809c08b2196
#
_entry.id   10efe34acc38489755d63809c08b2196
#
_cell.length_a   1.000
_cell.length_b   1.000
_cell.length_c   1.000
_cell.angle_alpha   90.00
_cell.angle_beta   90.00
_cell.angle_gamma   90.00
#
_symmetry.space_group_name_H-M   'P 1'
#
loop_
_entity.id
_entity.type
_entity.pdbx_description
1 polymer ?
#
loop_
_entity_poly.entity_id
_entity_poly.type
_entity_poly.pdbx_seq_one_letter_code
_entity_poly.pdbx_strand_id
1 'polypeptide(L)'
;KTDLKVLLTGEISDELFGYKYTDFAPSAAAFQEEAAKRIRELYCYDVLRADRCLAANSLEARVPFGDLDFVRYVMSIDPAKKLNTYGKGKYLLRKAFEADHILPENILWREKAAFSDAVGHSMVDDLKEYAEKYYTDEEYETLRQKYDFAQPFTKESLLYREIFEKYYPGQARMVPDFWMPNKSWEGCNVNDPSARVLANYGDSGK
;
A
#
# COMPACT_ATOMS: atom_id res chain seq x y z
N LYS A 1 -10.11 22.52 -11.68
CA LYS A 1 -9.26 23.13 -10.64
C LYS A 1 -10.18 23.59 -9.53
N THR A 2 -9.80 23.36 -8.27
CA THR A 2 -10.54 23.75 -7.07
C THR A 2 -9.65 24.63 -6.20
N ASP A 3 -10.24 25.38 -5.28
CA ASP A 3 -9.52 26.19 -4.29
C ASP A 3 -9.23 25.41 -3.00
N LEU A 4 -9.41 24.09 -3.03
CA LEU A 4 -9.12 23.22 -1.88
C LEU A 4 -7.64 23.28 -1.53
N LYS A 5 -7.36 23.35 -0.22
CA LYS A 5 -6.00 23.36 0.35
C LYS A 5 -5.74 22.13 1.21
N VAL A 6 -6.77 21.45 1.69
CA VAL A 6 -6.69 20.34 2.61
C VAL A 6 -7.50 19.17 2.10
N LEU A 7 -6.94 17.97 2.18
CA LEU A 7 -7.61 16.71 1.90
C LEU A 7 -7.55 15.80 3.14
N LEU A 8 -8.70 15.25 3.49
CA LEU A 8 -8.78 14.13 4.44
C LEU A 8 -8.56 12.84 3.68
N THR A 9 -7.64 12.00 4.14
CA THR A 9 -7.31 10.73 3.49
C THR A 9 -7.53 9.53 4.41
N GLY A 10 -7.72 8.36 3.82
CA GLY A 10 -7.84 7.09 4.53
C GLY A 10 -6.50 6.37 4.79
N GLU A 11 -5.38 7.05 4.58
CA GLU A 11 -4.05 6.49 4.83
C GLU A 11 -3.91 6.00 6.27
N ILE A 12 -3.01 5.03 6.48
CA ILE A 12 -2.72 4.41 7.78
C ILE A 12 -3.80 3.41 8.25
N SER A 13 -4.99 3.44 7.66
CA SER A 13 -6.04 2.49 8.04
C SER A 13 -5.71 1.03 7.68
N ASP A 14 -4.91 0.80 6.64
CA ASP A 14 -4.47 -0.54 6.26
C ASP A 14 -3.41 -1.07 7.22
N GLU A 15 -2.51 -0.23 7.71
CA GLU A 15 -1.49 -0.57 8.68
C GLU A 15 -2.11 -0.95 10.03
N LEU A 16 -3.16 -0.26 10.44
CA LEU A 16 -3.83 -0.48 11.73
C LEU A 16 -4.77 -1.68 11.72
N PHE A 17 -5.55 -1.85 10.66
CA PHE A 17 -6.66 -2.81 10.59
C PHE A 17 -6.45 -3.93 9.57
N GLY A 18 -5.34 -3.93 8.86
CA GLY A 18 -4.93 -4.97 7.94
C GLY A 18 -5.08 -4.62 6.46
N TYR A 19 -4.11 -5.08 5.70
CA TYR A 19 -4.14 -5.20 4.24
C TYR A 19 -4.80 -6.51 3.82
N LYS A 20 -4.99 -6.74 2.52
CA LYS A 20 -5.44 -8.06 2.04
C LYS A 20 -4.45 -9.18 2.38
N TYR A 21 -3.13 -8.93 2.23
CA TYR A 21 -2.14 -9.96 2.54
C TYR A 21 -2.09 -10.32 4.03
N THR A 22 -2.56 -9.46 4.93
CA THR A 22 -2.58 -9.79 6.36
C THR A 22 -3.62 -10.86 6.73
N ASP A 23 -4.51 -11.22 5.79
CA ASP A 23 -5.39 -12.39 5.95
C ASP A 23 -4.61 -13.72 6.00
N PHE A 24 -3.35 -13.71 5.51
CA PHE A 24 -2.43 -14.84 5.61
C PHE A 24 -1.62 -14.87 6.92
N ALA A 25 -1.88 -13.97 7.86
CA ALA A 25 -1.17 -13.96 9.14
C ALA A 25 -1.36 -15.29 9.87
N PRO A 26 -0.28 -15.99 10.27
CA PRO A 26 -0.39 -17.30 10.90
C PRO A 26 -0.98 -17.24 12.31
N SER A 27 -1.01 -16.07 12.92
CA SER A 27 -1.59 -15.82 14.25
C SER A 27 -1.94 -14.36 14.47
N ALA A 28 -2.75 -14.09 15.48
CA ALA A 28 -3.04 -12.73 15.92
C ALA A 28 -1.77 -11.96 16.36
N ALA A 29 -0.84 -12.66 16.99
CA ALA A 29 0.45 -12.08 17.37
C ALA A 29 1.27 -11.66 16.15
N ALA A 30 1.38 -12.53 15.13
CA ALA A 30 2.07 -12.23 13.89
C ALA A 30 1.43 -11.05 13.14
N PHE A 31 0.09 -10.98 13.12
CA PHE A 31 -0.64 -9.82 12.60
C PHE A 31 -0.24 -8.53 13.32
N GLN A 32 -0.21 -8.56 14.66
CA GLN A 32 0.13 -7.38 15.47
C GLN A 32 1.57 -6.92 15.26
N GLU A 33 2.51 -7.84 15.14
CA GLU A 33 3.91 -7.54 14.84
C GLU A 33 4.05 -6.89 13.46
N GLU A 34 3.36 -7.42 12.45
CA GLU A 34 3.35 -6.85 11.11
C GLU A 34 2.71 -5.45 11.09
N ALA A 35 1.58 -5.26 11.75
CA ALA A 35 0.95 -3.94 11.90
C ALA A 35 1.91 -2.93 12.55
N ALA A 36 2.57 -3.30 13.65
CA ALA A 36 3.56 -2.47 14.31
C ALA A 36 4.76 -2.14 13.41
N LYS A 37 5.22 -3.11 12.61
CA LYS A 37 6.27 -2.89 11.61
C LYS A 37 5.82 -1.87 10.57
N ARG A 38 4.64 -2.03 9.97
CA ARG A 38 4.12 -1.14 8.93
C ARG A 38 3.91 0.29 9.42
N ILE A 39 3.44 0.45 10.66
CA ILE A 39 3.34 1.77 11.29
C ILE A 39 4.71 2.44 11.43
N ARG A 40 5.74 1.69 11.81
CA ARG A 40 7.11 2.25 11.88
C ARG A 40 7.70 2.61 10.52
N GLU A 41 7.24 1.96 9.45
CA GLU A 41 7.73 2.13 8.08
C GLU A 41 6.88 3.09 7.24
N LEU A 42 5.89 3.78 7.83
CA LEU A 42 4.98 4.70 7.12
C LEU A 42 5.71 5.69 6.21
N TYR A 43 6.83 6.23 6.68
CA TYR A 43 7.63 7.21 5.95
C TYR A 43 8.38 6.64 4.75
N CYS A 44 8.38 5.31 4.57
CA CYS A 44 9.10 4.63 3.49
C CYS A 44 8.25 4.41 2.24
N TYR A 45 6.91 4.34 2.38
CA TYR A 45 6.03 3.79 1.35
C TYR A 45 4.83 4.69 1.03
N ASP A 46 3.61 4.22 1.27
CA ASP A 46 2.38 4.87 0.82
C ASP A 46 2.21 6.29 1.38
N VAL A 47 2.52 6.50 2.64
CA VAL A 47 2.42 7.83 3.26
C VAL A 47 3.47 8.78 2.69
N LEU A 48 4.69 8.30 2.37
CA LEU A 48 5.69 9.10 1.67
C LEU A 48 5.19 9.55 0.30
N ARG A 49 4.62 8.62 -0.47
CA ARG A 49 4.04 8.93 -1.79
C ARG A 49 2.92 9.96 -1.67
N ALA A 50 1.96 9.73 -0.77
CA ALA A 50 0.84 10.63 -0.55
C ALA A 50 1.31 12.04 -0.16
N ASP A 51 2.23 12.14 0.80
CA ASP A 51 2.80 13.41 1.25
C ASP A 51 3.48 14.18 0.10
N ARG A 52 4.37 13.51 -0.64
CA ARG A 52 5.10 14.16 -1.74
C ARG A 52 4.19 14.59 -2.89
N CYS A 53 3.23 13.75 -3.26
CA CYS A 53 2.30 14.07 -4.35
C CYS A 53 1.37 15.24 -3.97
N LEU A 54 0.87 15.27 -2.75
CA LEU A 54 0.00 16.34 -2.27
C LEU A 54 0.79 17.65 -2.09
N ALA A 55 1.97 17.61 -1.47
CA ALA A 55 2.83 18.77 -1.29
C ALA A 55 3.24 19.39 -2.63
N ALA A 56 3.57 18.58 -3.64
CA ALA A 56 3.89 19.05 -4.99
C ALA A 56 2.73 19.81 -5.66
N ASN A 57 1.50 19.60 -5.21
CA ASN A 57 0.30 20.29 -5.68
C ASN A 57 -0.20 21.37 -4.71
N SER A 58 0.60 21.75 -3.72
CA SER A 58 0.26 22.73 -2.67
C SER A 58 -1.00 22.35 -1.89
N LEU A 59 -1.17 21.05 -1.65
CA LEU A 59 -2.23 20.49 -0.83
C LEU A 59 -1.66 19.92 0.47
N GLU A 60 -2.43 20.00 1.54
CA GLU A 60 -2.12 19.42 2.83
C GLU A 60 -2.96 18.16 3.07
N ALA A 61 -2.32 17.04 3.38
CA ALA A 61 -3.01 15.83 3.81
C ALA A 61 -3.35 15.88 5.29
N ARG A 62 -4.57 15.51 5.63
CA ARG A 62 -4.98 15.18 6.99
C ARG A 62 -5.26 13.70 7.07
N VAL A 63 -4.61 13.02 8.02
CA VAL A 63 -4.61 11.57 8.18
C VAL A 63 -5.22 11.17 9.54
N PRO A 64 -6.56 11.15 9.67
CA PRO A 64 -7.21 10.91 10.97
C PRO A 64 -6.78 9.59 11.63
N PHE A 65 -6.54 8.54 10.82
CA PHE A 65 -6.04 7.27 11.34
C PHE A 65 -4.61 7.32 11.87
N GLY A 66 -3.88 8.39 11.56
CA GLY A 66 -2.52 8.63 12.05
C GLY A 66 -2.45 9.44 13.33
N ASP A 67 -3.58 9.85 13.90
CA ASP A 67 -3.62 10.46 15.22
C ASP A 67 -2.96 9.53 16.24
N LEU A 68 -2.01 10.06 17.03
CA LEU A 68 -1.18 9.23 17.90
C LEU A 68 -1.97 8.53 19.01
N ASP A 69 -3.01 9.17 19.52
CA ASP A 69 -3.83 8.57 20.56
C ASP A 69 -4.75 7.51 19.96
N PHE A 70 -5.27 7.74 18.74
CA PHE A 70 -6.01 6.75 17.99
C PHE A 70 -5.13 5.52 17.65
N VAL A 71 -3.92 5.73 17.17
CA VAL A 71 -2.95 4.65 16.89
C VAL A 71 -2.67 3.83 18.15
N ARG A 72 -2.37 4.50 19.27
CA ARG A 72 -2.13 3.82 20.57
C ARG A 72 -3.33 3.00 21.01
N TYR A 73 -4.53 3.57 20.89
CA TYR A 73 -5.76 2.88 21.23
C TYR A 73 -5.98 1.64 20.38
N VAL A 74 -5.91 1.76 19.05
CA VAL A 74 -6.12 0.62 18.14
C VAL A 74 -5.06 -0.46 18.32
N MET A 75 -3.81 -0.06 18.57
CA MET A 75 -2.73 -1.01 18.83
C MET A 75 -2.83 -1.70 20.20
N SER A 76 -3.61 -1.16 21.14
CA SER A 76 -3.90 -1.79 22.42
C SER A 76 -5.05 -2.81 22.37
N ILE A 77 -5.85 -2.81 21.28
CA ILE A 77 -6.94 -3.76 21.10
C ILE A 77 -6.35 -5.16 20.86
N ASP A 78 -6.98 -6.18 21.47
CA ASP A 78 -6.63 -7.57 21.21
C ASP A 78 -6.56 -7.84 19.70
N PRO A 79 -5.40 -8.22 19.17
CA PRO A 79 -5.21 -8.40 17.74
C PRO A 79 -6.11 -9.48 17.14
N ALA A 80 -6.59 -10.44 17.93
CA ALA A 80 -7.55 -11.43 17.47
C ALA A 80 -8.86 -10.80 16.96
N LYS A 81 -9.24 -9.63 17.47
CA LYS A 81 -10.43 -8.88 17.03
C LYS A 81 -10.21 -8.14 15.71
N LYS A 82 -8.96 -7.99 15.28
CA LYS A 82 -8.61 -7.32 14.02
C LYS A 82 -8.42 -8.28 12.86
N LEU A 83 -8.28 -9.58 13.14
CA LEU A 83 -8.19 -10.61 12.12
C LEU A 83 -9.47 -10.65 11.25
N ASN A 84 -9.28 -10.97 9.97
CA ASN A 84 -10.40 -11.09 9.02
C ASN A 84 -11.13 -12.42 9.17
N THR A 85 -11.74 -12.65 10.33
CA THR A 85 -12.50 -13.88 10.64
C THR A 85 -13.91 -13.91 10.04
N TYR A 86 -14.40 -12.75 9.57
CA TYR A 86 -15.75 -12.58 9.02
C TYR A 86 -15.79 -12.45 7.51
N GLY A 87 -14.67 -12.68 6.82
CA GLY A 87 -14.59 -12.52 5.37
C GLY A 87 -14.74 -11.07 4.88
N LYS A 88 -14.56 -10.09 5.76
CA LYS A 88 -14.66 -8.65 5.45
C LYS A 88 -13.45 -7.91 6.00
N GLY A 89 -12.61 -7.41 5.09
CA GLY A 89 -11.46 -6.59 5.49
C GLY A 89 -11.87 -5.39 6.34
N LYS A 90 -11.09 -5.10 7.38
CA LYS A 90 -11.33 -4.01 8.34
C LYS A 90 -12.66 -4.14 9.09
N TYR A 91 -13.10 -5.38 9.36
CA TYR A 91 -14.40 -5.64 9.98
C TYR A 91 -14.62 -4.84 11.26
N LEU A 92 -13.64 -4.82 12.16
CA LEU A 92 -13.74 -4.11 13.44
C LEU A 92 -14.04 -2.60 13.24
N LEU A 93 -13.34 -1.95 12.32
CA LEU A 93 -13.58 -0.54 11.99
C LEU A 93 -14.99 -0.31 11.43
N ARG A 94 -15.41 -1.15 10.47
CA ARG A 94 -16.75 -1.06 9.87
C ARG A 94 -17.85 -1.27 10.90
N LYS A 95 -17.68 -2.28 11.75
CA LYS A 95 -18.64 -2.61 12.80
C LYS A 95 -18.80 -1.49 13.84
N ALA A 96 -17.72 -0.75 14.12
CA ALA A 96 -17.77 0.38 15.04
C ALA A 96 -18.71 1.51 14.58
N PHE A 97 -18.89 1.67 13.26
CA PHE A 97 -19.76 2.70 12.68
C PHE A 97 -21.13 2.20 12.21
N GLU A 98 -21.40 0.89 12.34
CA GLU A 98 -22.66 0.31 11.86
C GLU A 98 -23.88 0.86 12.60
N ALA A 99 -23.81 0.96 13.92
CA ALA A 99 -24.91 1.40 14.75
C ALA A 99 -25.31 2.88 14.55
N ASP A 100 -24.37 3.68 14.11
CA ASP A 100 -24.56 5.12 13.92
C ASP A 100 -25.26 5.46 12.59
N HIS A 101 -25.41 4.49 11.68
CA HIS A 101 -26.05 4.64 10.37
C HIS A 101 -25.53 5.84 9.53
N ILE A 102 -24.24 6.23 9.74
CA ILE A 102 -23.63 7.37 9.06
C ILE A 102 -23.40 7.07 7.57
N LEU A 103 -23.11 5.81 7.24
CA LEU A 103 -22.86 5.36 5.88
C LEU A 103 -23.98 4.43 5.40
N PRO A 104 -24.39 4.53 4.13
CA PRO A 104 -25.24 3.51 3.53
C PRO A 104 -24.60 2.12 3.62
N GLU A 105 -25.41 1.08 3.82
CA GLU A 105 -24.94 -0.29 4.04
C GLU A 105 -24.05 -0.80 2.88
N ASN A 106 -24.41 -0.51 1.64
CA ASN A 106 -23.65 -0.88 0.45
C ASN A 106 -22.29 -0.19 0.36
N ILE A 107 -22.07 0.92 1.05
CA ILE A 107 -20.77 1.58 1.18
C ILE A 107 -20.01 1.01 2.38
N LEU A 108 -20.66 0.90 3.53
CA LEU A 108 -20.07 0.39 4.77
C LEU A 108 -19.48 -1.02 4.57
N TRP A 109 -20.21 -1.90 3.88
CA TRP A 109 -19.87 -3.30 3.71
C TRP A 109 -19.38 -3.69 2.30
N ARG A 110 -19.00 -2.69 1.46
CA ARG A 110 -18.40 -2.96 0.14
C ARG A 110 -17.12 -3.78 0.27
N GLU A 111 -16.79 -4.52 -0.78
CA GLU A 111 -15.52 -5.23 -0.84
C GLU A 111 -14.33 -4.26 -0.81
N LYS A 112 -13.23 -4.71 -0.15
CA LYS A 112 -11.98 -3.95 -0.10
C LYS A 112 -11.33 -3.93 -1.49
N ALA A 113 -11.10 -2.76 -2.00
CA ALA A 113 -10.31 -2.55 -3.21
C ALA A 113 -9.26 -1.46 -2.95
N ALA A 114 -8.12 -1.53 -3.63
CA ALA A 114 -7.18 -0.42 -3.68
C ALA A 114 -7.84 0.75 -4.43
N PHE A 115 -7.38 1.97 -4.17
CA PHE A 115 -7.96 3.15 -4.83
C PHE A 115 -7.84 3.06 -6.36
N SER A 116 -6.67 2.67 -6.86
CA SER A 116 -6.42 2.47 -8.29
C SER A 116 -7.37 1.46 -8.92
N ASP A 117 -7.69 0.38 -8.21
CA ASP A 117 -8.60 -0.65 -8.70
C ASP A 117 -10.05 -0.18 -8.64
N ALA A 118 -10.42 0.56 -7.58
CA ALA A 118 -11.79 1.02 -7.35
C ALA A 118 -12.27 2.07 -8.37
N VAL A 119 -11.36 2.78 -9.04
CA VAL A 119 -11.69 3.75 -10.10
C VAL A 119 -11.72 3.13 -11.49
N GLY A 120 -11.60 1.80 -11.62
CA GLY A 120 -11.87 1.05 -12.85
C GLY A 120 -10.69 0.87 -13.81
N HIS A 121 -9.54 1.48 -13.55
CA HIS A 121 -8.31 1.24 -14.31
C HIS A 121 -7.13 1.11 -13.36
N SER A 122 -6.39 0.02 -13.51
CA SER A 122 -5.18 -0.17 -12.76
C SER A 122 -4.03 0.61 -13.40
N MET A 123 -3.65 1.73 -12.81
CA MET A 123 -2.41 2.44 -13.21
C MET A 123 -1.19 1.52 -13.19
N VAL A 124 -1.22 0.47 -12.36
CA VAL A 124 -0.12 -0.52 -12.30
C VAL A 124 -0.01 -1.27 -13.62
N ASP A 125 -1.14 -1.73 -14.19
CA ASP A 125 -1.12 -2.46 -15.45
C ASP A 125 -0.70 -1.56 -16.61
N ASP A 126 -1.21 -0.32 -16.66
CA ASP A 126 -0.83 0.68 -17.66
C ASP A 126 0.67 1.00 -17.60
N LEU A 127 1.23 1.15 -16.40
CA LEU A 127 2.66 1.44 -16.22
C LEU A 127 3.55 0.25 -16.54
N LYS A 128 3.11 -0.98 -16.21
CA LYS A 128 3.79 -2.20 -16.62
C LYS A 128 3.81 -2.32 -18.15
N GLU A 129 2.66 -2.15 -18.80
CA GLU A 129 2.56 -2.18 -20.26
C GLU A 129 3.41 -1.09 -20.93
N TYR A 130 3.42 0.10 -20.36
CA TYR A 130 4.28 1.19 -20.83
C TYR A 130 5.76 0.81 -20.73
N ALA A 131 6.20 0.29 -19.59
CA ALA A 131 7.59 -0.12 -19.39
C ALA A 131 8.01 -1.27 -20.31
N GLU A 132 7.10 -2.24 -20.55
CA GLU A 132 7.34 -3.33 -21.50
C GLU A 132 7.55 -2.83 -22.93
N LYS A 133 6.85 -1.77 -23.35
CA LYS A 133 7.02 -1.14 -24.65
C LYS A 133 8.24 -0.20 -24.72
N TYR A 134 8.65 0.35 -23.59
CA TYR A 134 9.72 1.34 -23.51
C TYR A 134 11.11 0.72 -23.55
N TYR A 135 11.29 -0.46 -22.94
CA TYR A 135 12.56 -1.19 -22.92
C TYR A 135 12.46 -2.50 -23.68
N THR A 136 13.43 -2.79 -24.53
CA THR A 136 13.68 -4.16 -24.99
C THR A 136 14.22 -5.01 -23.84
N ASP A 137 14.19 -6.34 -23.96
CA ASP A 137 14.77 -7.24 -22.96
C ASP A 137 16.28 -7.04 -22.83
N GLU A 138 16.99 -6.81 -23.93
CA GLU A 138 18.43 -6.56 -23.96
C GLU A 138 18.79 -5.23 -23.25
N GLU A 139 18.04 -4.17 -23.52
CA GLU A 139 18.21 -2.88 -22.85
C GLU A 139 17.96 -3.02 -21.35
N TYR A 140 16.89 -3.70 -20.96
CA TYR A 140 16.57 -3.93 -19.56
C TYR A 140 17.70 -4.66 -18.83
N GLU A 141 18.18 -5.79 -19.36
CA GLU A 141 19.25 -6.56 -18.74
C GLU A 141 20.57 -5.77 -18.65
N THR A 142 20.86 -4.93 -19.62
CA THR A 142 22.05 -4.08 -19.62
C THR A 142 21.94 -2.90 -18.63
N LEU A 143 20.79 -2.23 -18.62
CA LEU A 143 20.60 -1.03 -17.84
C LEU A 143 20.44 -1.32 -16.34
N ARG A 144 19.75 -2.40 -15.97
CA ARG A 144 19.57 -2.78 -14.57
C ARG A 144 20.89 -3.07 -13.84
N GLN A 145 21.88 -3.57 -14.57
CA GLN A 145 23.20 -3.89 -13.99
C GLN A 145 24.02 -2.67 -13.57
N LYS A 146 23.61 -1.45 -13.97
CA LYS A 146 24.22 -0.21 -13.49
C LYS A 146 23.95 0.05 -12.01
N TYR A 147 22.97 -0.64 -11.43
CA TYR A 147 22.49 -0.42 -10.07
C TYR A 147 22.87 -1.60 -9.17
N ASP A 148 23.73 -1.34 -8.21
CA ASP A 148 24.22 -2.31 -7.21
C ASP A 148 23.34 -2.39 -5.97
N PHE A 149 22.53 -1.36 -5.71
CA PHE A 149 21.63 -1.27 -4.57
C PHE A 149 20.17 -1.19 -5.03
N ALA A 150 19.28 -1.97 -4.41
CA ALA A 150 17.88 -2.11 -4.81
C ALA A 150 17.76 -2.28 -6.33
N GLN A 151 18.51 -3.25 -6.87
CA GLN A 151 18.57 -3.48 -8.30
C GLN A 151 17.18 -3.71 -8.89
N PRO A 152 16.81 -3.02 -9.97
CA PRO A 152 15.54 -3.23 -10.64
C PRO A 152 15.35 -4.70 -11.06
N PHE A 153 14.19 -5.27 -10.77
CA PHE A 153 13.86 -6.66 -11.05
C PHE A 153 12.72 -6.83 -12.07
N THR A 154 12.13 -5.71 -12.53
CA THR A 154 11.19 -5.61 -13.64
C THR A 154 11.51 -4.38 -14.48
N LYS A 155 11.03 -4.32 -15.74
CA LYS A 155 11.15 -3.12 -16.58
C LYS A 155 10.49 -1.91 -15.95
N GLU A 156 9.34 -2.11 -15.28
CA GLU A 156 8.66 -1.05 -14.52
C GLU A 156 9.55 -0.52 -13.37
N SER A 157 10.17 -1.39 -12.59
CA SER A 157 11.09 -0.97 -11.53
C SER A 157 12.33 -0.26 -12.07
N LEU A 158 12.80 -0.64 -13.26
CA LEU A 158 13.88 0.07 -13.95
C LEU A 158 13.44 1.48 -14.36
N LEU A 159 12.24 1.63 -14.91
CA LEU A 159 11.67 2.93 -15.27
C LEU A 159 11.64 3.87 -14.06
N TYR A 160 11.15 3.39 -12.92
CA TYR A 160 11.13 4.19 -11.69
C TYR A 160 12.52 4.53 -11.19
N ARG A 161 13.47 3.59 -11.30
CA ARG A 161 14.85 3.83 -10.90
C ARG A 161 15.53 4.89 -11.76
N GLU A 162 15.35 4.86 -13.06
CA GLU A 162 15.92 5.87 -13.96
C GLU A 162 15.32 7.25 -13.71
N ILE A 163 14.00 7.32 -13.48
CA ILE A 163 13.36 8.58 -13.10
C ILE A 163 13.91 9.08 -11.76
N PHE A 164 14.07 8.20 -10.76
CA PHE A 164 14.65 8.57 -9.47
C PHE A 164 16.06 9.15 -9.64
N GLU A 165 16.93 8.47 -10.36
CA GLU A 165 18.32 8.91 -10.59
C GLU A 165 18.41 10.25 -11.37
N LYS A 166 17.42 10.53 -12.22
CA LYS A 166 17.33 11.81 -12.92
C LYS A 166 17.14 12.98 -11.96
N TYR A 167 16.36 12.81 -10.90
CA TYR A 167 16.04 13.85 -9.93
C TYR A 167 16.90 13.81 -8.67
N TYR A 168 17.40 12.62 -8.29
CA TYR A 168 18.18 12.37 -7.09
C TYR A 168 19.43 11.53 -7.41
N PRO A 169 20.35 12.03 -8.26
CA PRO A 169 21.48 11.25 -8.71
C PRO A 169 22.36 10.77 -7.55
N GLY A 170 22.67 9.47 -7.54
CA GLY A 170 23.50 8.84 -6.52
C GLY A 170 22.89 8.70 -5.12
N GLN A 171 21.59 9.00 -4.97
CA GLN A 171 20.92 8.99 -3.66
C GLN A 171 20.05 7.73 -3.43
N ALA A 172 20.20 6.70 -4.24
CA ALA A 172 19.38 5.50 -4.14
C ALA A 172 19.38 4.83 -2.77
N ARG A 173 20.46 4.97 -1.99
CA ARG A 173 20.56 4.41 -0.63
C ARG A 173 19.63 5.10 0.38
N MET A 174 18.96 6.20 -0.01
CA MET A 174 17.87 6.79 0.76
C MET A 174 16.56 5.98 0.62
N VAL A 175 16.44 5.15 -0.41
CA VAL A 175 15.30 4.23 -0.59
C VAL A 175 15.58 2.99 0.27
N PRO A 176 14.73 2.67 1.26
CA PRO A 176 15.01 1.56 2.16
C PRO A 176 14.93 0.21 1.46
N ASP A 177 13.87 -0.05 0.71
CA ASP A 177 13.63 -1.28 -0.05
C ASP A 177 12.34 -1.15 -0.88
N PHE A 178 12.00 -2.21 -1.62
CA PHE A 178 10.68 -2.37 -2.22
C PHE A 178 9.64 -2.74 -1.16
N TRP A 179 8.45 -2.15 -1.26
CA TRP A 179 7.34 -2.64 -0.45
C TRP A 179 6.96 -4.06 -0.90
N MET A 180 6.89 -4.98 0.04
CA MET A 180 6.48 -6.36 -0.20
C MET A 180 5.59 -6.86 0.94
N PRO A 181 4.66 -7.80 0.68
CA PRO A 181 4.04 -8.58 1.74
C PRO A 181 5.09 -9.29 2.60
N ASN A 182 4.70 -9.76 3.76
CA ASN A 182 5.61 -10.52 4.61
C ASN A 182 5.93 -11.89 4.00
N LYS A 183 7.08 -12.00 3.37
CA LYS A 183 7.50 -13.21 2.63
C LYS A 183 7.68 -14.45 3.49
N SER A 184 7.74 -14.31 4.81
CA SER A 184 7.82 -15.46 5.73
C SER A 184 6.47 -16.15 5.95
N TRP A 185 5.36 -15.52 5.53
CA TRP A 185 4.04 -16.09 5.67
C TRP A 185 3.70 -16.98 4.47
N GLU A 186 3.07 -18.11 4.74
CA GLU A 186 2.59 -19.00 3.69
C GLU A 186 1.65 -18.25 2.74
N GLY A 187 1.86 -18.40 1.43
CA GLY A 187 1.09 -17.68 0.41
C GLY A 187 1.54 -16.24 0.12
N CYS A 188 2.48 -15.67 0.90
CA CYS A 188 2.95 -14.29 0.73
C CYS A 188 4.36 -14.17 0.13
N ASN A 189 5.01 -15.26 -0.23
CA ASN A 189 6.34 -15.22 -0.87
C ASN A 189 6.24 -14.86 -2.35
N VAL A 190 5.92 -13.61 -2.62
CA VAL A 190 5.74 -13.04 -3.97
C VAL A 190 6.81 -12.02 -4.28
N ASN A 191 7.05 -11.76 -5.56
CA ASN A 191 8.01 -10.77 -6.04
C ASN A 191 7.33 -9.56 -6.72
N ASP A 192 6.02 -9.46 -6.64
CA ASP A 192 5.27 -8.32 -7.15
C ASP A 192 4.90 -7.37 -5.99
N PRO A 193 5.43 -6.13 -5.99
CA PRO A 193 5.15 -5.14 -4.94
C PRO A 193 3.68 -4.77 -4.82
N SER A 194 2.90 -4.92 -5.90
CA SER A 194 1.47 -4.63 -5.87
C SER A 194 0.67 -5.62 -5.02
N ALA A 195 1.25 -6.77 -4.68
CA ALA A 195 0.62 -7.90 -4.00
C ALA A 195 -0.65 -8.45 -4.70
N ARG A 196 -0.94 -8.03 -5.93
CA ARG A 196 -2.14 -8.44 -6.71
C ARG A 196 -2.11 -9.91 -7.12
N VAL A 197 -0.93 -10.50 -7.09
CA VAL A 197 -0.70 -11.93 -7.39
C VAL A 197 -1.09 -12.86 -6.23
N LEU A 198 -1.47 -12.31 -5.08
CA LEU A 198 -1.90 -13.09 -3.93
C LEU A 198 -3.26 -13.75 -4.20
N ALA A 199 -3.42 -14.99 -3.71
CA ALA A 199 -4.61 -15.80 -3.98
C ALA A 199 -5.92 -15.17 -3.48
N ASN A 200 -5.87 -14.34 -2.44
CA ASN A 200 -7.04 -13.65 -1.87
C ASN A 200 -7.33 -12.30 -2.51
N TYR A 201 -6.54 -11.86 -3.49
CA TYR A 201 -6.76 -10.57 -4.13
C TYR A 201 -8.03 -10.60 -5.00
N GLY A 202 -8.30 -11.74 -5.67
CA GLY A 202 -9.52 -11.98 -6.43
C GLY A 202 -9.82 -10.90 -7.47
N ASP A 203 -11.11 -10.60 -7.61
CA ASP A 203 -11.62 -9.61 -8.55
C ASP A 203 -11.69 -8.18 -7.95
N SER A 204 -10.85 -7.89 -6.97
CA SER A 204 -10.74 -6.53 -6.41
C SER A 204 -10.38 -5.54 -7.49
N GLY A 205 -11.31 -4.65 -7.81
CA GLY A 205 -11.09 -3.62 -8.81
C GLY A 205 -11.54 -3.96 -10.23
N LYS A 206 -12.17 -5.11 -10.43
CA LYS A 206 -12.92 -5.39 -11.67
C LYS A 206 -14.33 -4.83 -11.63
#